data_12e6b4183e4cdaffc8bec3302027401e
#
_entry.id   12e6b4183e4cdaffc8bec3302027401e
#
_cell.length_a   1.000
_cell.length_b   1.000
_cell.length_c   1.000
_cell.angle_alpha   90.00
_cell.angle_beta   90.00
_cell.angle_gamma   90.00
#
_symmetry.space_group_name_H-M   'P 1'
#
loop_
_entity.id
_entity.type
_entity.pdbx_description
1 polymer ?
#
loop_
_entity_poly.entity_id
_entity_poly.type
_entity_poly.pdbx_seq_one_letter_code
_entity_poly.pdbx_strand_id
1 'polypeptide(L)'
;TDNNATLFKEGYDGVLSKMTQYKKVDDQSVPDWDNQQAGTIFEQMYTKADGKIDGVLAANDGLGNAVIAILKKNNTNGEVPVTGQDATVQGLQNILAGDQCMTVYKAIKQEADAAAALAVGLAKGEQGSAPDTVKDPESGADVPSVLLKPVAITFDSVKDVVADGYVTKDELCTGAYAAKCTEAGVE
;
A
#
# COMPACT_ATOMS: atom_id res chain seq x y z
N THR A 1 -3.10 18.62 -1.75
CA THR A 1 -3.24 17.40 -2.57
C THR A 1 -1.87 16.80 -2.78
N ASP A 2 -1.72 15.54 -2.43
CA ASP A 2 -0.46 14.79 -2.53
C ASP A 2 -0.29 14.29 -3.98
N ASN A 3 0.83 14.63 -4.61
CA ASN A 3 1.13 14.15 -5.97
C ASN A 3 1.27 12.62 -6.03
N ASN A 4 1.71 11.96 -4.95
CA ASN A 4 1.79 10.51 -4.89
C ASN A 4 0.40 9.87 -5.05
N ALA A 5 -0.65 10.46 -4.46
CA ALA A 5 -2.01 9.97 -4.63
C ALA A 5 -2.45 9.97 -6.10
N THR A 6 -2.07 11.02 -6.85
CA THR A 6 -2.32 11.10 -8.30
C THR A 6 -1.57 10.00 -9.06
N LEU A 7 -0.27 9.83 -8.79
CA LEU A 7 0.56 8.83 -9.45
C LEU A 7 0.09 7.40 -9.14
N PHE A 8 -0.30 7.11 -7.89
CA PHE A 8 -0.88 5.80 -7.53
C PHE A 8 -2.16 5.55 -8.31
N LYS A 9 -3.06 6.56 -8.37
CA LYS A 9 -4.30 6.45 -9.12
C LYS A 9 -4.06 6.19 -10.60
N GLU A 10 -3.17 6.91 -11.23
CA GLU A 10 -2.78 6.69 -12.62
C GLU A 10 -2.24 5.27 -12.84
N GLY A 11 -1.43 4.76 -11.90
CA GLY A 11 -0.86 3.43 -11.96
C GLY A 11 -1.93 2.32 -11.95
N TYR A 12 -2.82 2.33 -10.96
CA TYR A 12 -3.84 1.28 -10.88
C TYR A 12 -4.97 1.46 -11.90
N ASP A 13 -5.38 2.68 -12.24
CA ASP A 13 -6.35 2.92 -13.30
C ASP A 13 -5.79 2.49 -14.66
N GLY A 14 -4.50 2.70 -14.91
CA GLY A 14 -3.82 2.22 -16.12
C GLY A 14 -3.84 0.71 -16.32
N VAL A 15 -3.92 -0.05 -15.23
CA VAL A 15 -4.06 -1.51 -15.25
C VAL A 15 -5.53 -1.92 -15.31
N LEU A 16 -6.35 -1.43 -14.37
CA LEU A 16 -7.74 -1.85 -14.21
C LEU A 16 -8.63 -1.45 -15.39
N SER A 17 -8.36 -0.32 -16.05
CA SER A 17 -9.12 0.11 -17.25
C SER A 17 -9.01 -0.88 -18.42
N LYS A 18 -8.00 -1.72 -18.44
CA LYS A 18 -7.80 -2.77 -19.46
C LYS A 18 -8.46 -4.09 -19.09
N MET A 19 -8.92 -4.22 -17.85
CA MET A 19 -9.53 -5.45 -17.31
C MET A 19 -11.06 -5.38 -17.43
N THR A 20 -11.58 -5.69 -18.60
CA THR A 20 -13.01 -5.56 -18.94
C THR A 20 -13.94 -6.47 -18.12
N GLN A 21 -13.38 -7.47 -17.44
CA GLN A 21 -14.12 -8.34 -16.52
C GLN A 21 -14.50 -7.65 -15.20
N TYR A 22 -13.84 -6.52 -14.86
CA TYR A 22 -14.14 -5.76 -13.65
C TYR A 22 -14.96 -4.50 -13.99
N LYS A 23 -15.90 -4.19 -13.12
CA LYS A 23 -16.70 -2.98 -13.20
C LYS A 23 -16.39 -2.09 -12.01
N LYS A 24 -15.90 -0.88 -12.25
CA LYS A 24 -15.76 0.13 -11.20
C LYS A 24 -17.16 0.56 -10.74
N VAL A 25 -17.49 0.30 -9.47
CA VAL A 25 -18.78 0.63 -8.86
C VAL A 25 -18.79 2.08 -8.38
N ASP A 26 -17.73 2.51 -7.71
CA ASP A 26 -17.53 3.88 -7.23
C ASP A 26 -16.01 4.17 -7.13
N ASP A 27 -15.65 5.46 -6.98
CA ASP A 27 -14.26 5.91 -6.85
C ASP A 27 -14.26 7.26 -6.15
N GLN A 28 -13.68 7.34 -4.95
CA GLN A 28 -13.63 8.58 -4.17
C GLN A 28 -12.26 8.77 -3.53
N SER A 29 -11.78 10.02 -3.55
CA SER A 29 -10.59 10.42 -2.85
C SER A 29 -10.89 10.61 -1.36
N VAL A 30 -9.91 10.27 -0.51
CA VAL A 30 -9.96 10.56 0.92
C VAL A 30 -9.06 11.78 1.18
N PRO A 31 -9.61 12.91 1.66
CA PRO A 31 -8.81 14.09 1.98
C PRO A 31 -7.76 13.77 3.05
N ASP A 32 -6.55 14.28 2.84
CA ASP A 32 -5.43 14.23 3.79
C ASP A 32 -5.08 12.83 4.32
N TRP A 33 -5.43 11.76 3.59
CA TRP A 33 -5.25 10.36 4.01
C TRP A 33 -5.93 10.03 5.35
N ASP A 34 -7.01 10.74 5.70
CA ASP A 34 -7.71 10.62 6.98
C ASP A 34 -8.49 9.31 7.06
N ASN A 35 -8.05 8.41 7.94
CA ASN A 35 -8.65 7.09 8.11
C ASN A 35 -10.09 7.13 8.64
N GLN A 36 -10.46 8.16 9.42
CA GLN A 36 -11.83 8.31 9.92
C GLN A 36 -12.76 8.73 8.79
N GLN A 37 -12.33 9.66 7.96
CA GLN A 37 -13.07 10.04 6.75
C GLN A 37 -13.18 8.88 5.77
N ALA A 38 -12.10 8.08 5.61
CA ALA A 38 -12.13 6.87 4.78
C ALA A 38 -13.25 5.91 5.19
N GLY A 39 -13.40 5.66 6.49
CA GLY A 39 -14.48 4.83 7.01
C GLY A 39 -15.85 5.37 6.66
N THR A 40 -16.08 6.68 6.84
CA THR A 40 -17.35 7.34 6.50
C THR A 40 -17.64 7.29 5.01
N ILE A 41 -16.64 7.60 4.18
CA ILE A 41 -16.75 7.55 2.71
C ILE A 41 -17.06 6.13 2.25
N PHE A 42 -16.32 5.15 2.74
CA PHE A 42 -16.54 3.75 2.34
C PHE A 42 -17.91 3.22 2.80
N GLU A 43 -18.37 3.56 4.01
CA GLU A 43 -19.71 3.16 4.48
C GLU A 43 -20.82 3.71 3.56
N GLN A 44 -20.65 4.94 3.05
CA GLN A 44 -21.59 5.52 2.08
C GLN A 44 -21.53 4.80 0.73
N MET A 45 -20.32 4.50 0.22
CA MET A 45 -20.13 3.74 -1.03
C MET A 45 -20.73 2.34 -0.91
N TYR A 46 -20.47 1.65 0.21
CA TYR A 46 -20.98 0.31 0.50
C TYR A 46 -22.51 0.29 0.55
N THR A 47 -23.12 1.25 1.24
CA THR A 47 -24.58 1.42 1.32
C THR A 47 -25.20 1.72 -0.04
N LYS A 48 -24.59 2.62 -0.81
CA LYS A 48 -25.05 2.97 -2.17
C LYS A 48 -25.00 1.76 -3.12
N ALA A 49 -24.04 0.86 -2.93
CA ALA A 49 -23.92 -0.37 -3.69
C ALA A 49 -24.82 -1.51 -3.15
N ASP A 50 -25.61 -1.28 -2.12
CA ASP A 50 -26.41 -2.32 -1.44
C ASP A 50 -25.55 -3.51 -0.97
N GLY A 51 -24.32 -3.22 -0.54
CA GLY A 51 -23.32 -4.22 -0.13
C GLY A 51 -22.74 -5.08 -1.26
N LYS A 52 -23.13 -4.81 -2.50
CA LYS A 52 -22.74 -5.63 -3.66
C LYS A 52 -21.45 -5.14 -4.27
N ILE A 53 -20.35 -5.51 -3.63
CA ILE A 53 -18.97 -5.23 -4.09
C ILE A 53 -18.12 -6.49 -3.95
N ASP A 54 -17.26 -6.73 -4.94
CA ASP A 54 -16.43 -7.93 -5.03
C ASP A 54 -14.96 -7.64 -4.72
N GLY A 55 -14.61 -6.40 -4.42
CA GLY A 55 -13.26 -5.99 -4.03
C GLY A 55 -13.13 -4.50 -3.80
N VAL A 56 -12.14 -4.10 -3.01
CA VAL A 56 -11.82 -2.72 -2.70
C VAL A 56 -10.32 -2.46 -2.94
N LEU A 57 -10.03 -1.51 -3.80
CA LEU A 57 -8.69 -0.98 -3.94
C LEU A 57 -8.54 0.19 -2.96
N ALA A 58 -7.97 -0.08 -1.80
CA ALA A 58 -7.55 0.94 -0.85
C ALA A 58 -6.11 1.36 -1.17
N ALA A 59 -5.86 2.67 -1.25
CA ALA A 59 -4.58 3.20 -1.70
C ALA A 59 -3.45 3.07 -0.67
N ASN A 60 -3.78 2.84 0.61
CA ASN A 60 -2.82 2.46 1.65
C ASN A 60 -3.48 1.61 2.75
N ASP A 61 -2.66 1.08 3.67
CA ASP A 61 -3.13 0.21 4.76
C ASP A 61 -4.02 0.95 5.76
N GLY A 62 -3.78 2.24 6.01
CA GLY A 62 -4.63 3.04 6.90
C GLY A 62 -6.06 3.13 6.39
N LEU A 63 -6.24 3.43 5.11
CA LEU A 63 -7.53 3.43 4.43
C LEU A 63 -8.10 2.00 4.35
N GLY A 64 -7.26 1.00 4.07
CA GLY A 64 -7.63 -0.42 4.08
C GLY A 64 -8.18 -0.87 5.43
N ASN A 65 -7.56 -0.44 6.54
CA ASN A 65 -8.04 -0.73 7.90
C ASN A 65 -9.45 -0.17 8.14
N ALA A 66 -9.71 1.05 7.68
CA ALA A 66 -11.03 1.68 7.79
C ALA A 66 -12.09 0.92 6.98
N VAL A 67 -11.75 0.50 5.76
CA VAL A 67 -12.59 -0.37 4.92
C VAL A 67 -12.90 -1.68 5.63
N ILE A 68 -11.87 -2.37 6.12
CA ILE A 68 -12.00 -3.67 6.80
C ILE A 68 -12.90 -3.56 8.04
N ALA A 69 -12.83 -2.45 8.78
CA ALA A 69 -13.71 -2.22 9.92
C ALA A 69 -15.20 -2.18 9.51
N ILE A 70 -15.52 -1.56 8.38
CA ILE A 70 -16.90 -1.54 7.84
C ILE A 70 -17.32 -2.92 7.31
N LEU A 71 -16.41 -3.64 6.64
CA LEU A 71 -16.68 -5.02 6.20
C LEU A 71 -16.93 -5.95 7.39
N LYS A 72 -16.17 -5.83 8.48
CA LYS A 72 -16.39 -6.58 9.74
C LYS A 72 -17.75 -6.29 10.34
N LYS A 73 -18.16 -5.02 10.37
CA LYS A 73 -19.51 -4.61 10.84
C LYS A 73 -20.63 -5.29 10.04
N ASN A 74 -20.38 -5.59 8.77
CA ASN A 74 -21.34 -6.22 7.86
C ASN A 74 -21.10 -7.75 7.68
N ASN A 75 -20.15 -8.34 8.39
CA ASN A 75 -19.76 -9.76 8.31
C ASN A 75 -19.33 -10.20 6.90
N THR A 76 -18.66 -9.32 6.16
CA THR A 76 -18.14 -9.57 4.80
C THR A 76 -16.61 -9.45 4.70
N ASN A 77 -15.93 -9.27 5.85
CA ASN A 77 -14.46 -9.28 5.90
C ASN A 77 -13.95 -10.68 5.52
N GLY A 78 -12.83 -10.71 4.81
CA GLY A 78 -12.26 -11.95 4.26
C GLY A 78 -12.96 -12.47 3.01
N GLU A 79 -14.21 -12.08 2.75
CA GLU A 79 -14.92 -12.38 1.50
C GLU A 79 -14.65 -11.33 0.42
N VAL A 80 -14.57 -10.06 0.81
CA VAL A 80 -14.26 -8.93 -0.06
C VAL A 80 -12.75 -8.63 0.05
N PRO A 81 -11.94 -8.92 -0.98
CA PRO A 81 -10.51 -8.61 -0.97
C PRO A 81 -10.27 -7.10 -0.89
N VAL A 82 -9.38 -6.71 0.01
CA VAL A 82 -8.96 -5.31 0.23
C VAL A 82 -7.47 -5.20 -0.03
N THR A 83 -7.05 -4.23 -0.83
CA THR A 83 -5.63 -3.92 -1.03
C THR A 83 -5.11 -2.93 0.01
N GLY A 84 -3.80 -2.71 0.02
CA GLY A 84 -3.15 -1.68 0.81
C GLY A 84 -1.79 -1.29 0.26
N GLN A 85 -1.11 -0.42 0.97
CA GLN A 85 0.27 0.00 0.74
C GLN A 85 0.88 0.42 2.09
N ASP A 86 2.18 0.37 2.18
CA ASP A 86 3.07 0.75 3.28
C ASP A 86 3.52 -0.42 4.17
N ALA A 87 2.94 -1.61 4.05
CA ALA A 87 3.28 -2.79 4.84
C ALA A 87 3.33 -2.49 6.35
N THR A 88 2.33 -1.74 6.84
CA THR A 88 2.22 -1.42 8.26
C THR A 88 2.00 -2.68 9.10
N VAL A 89 2.35 -2.66 10.38
CA VAL A 89 2.08 -3.78 11.28
C VAL A 89 0.62 -4.21 11.21
N GLN A 90 -0.33 -3.27 11.25
CA GLN A 90 -1.76 -3.58 11.17
C GLN A 90 -2.15 -4.13 9.79
N GLY A 91 -1.60 -3.60 8.69
CA GLY A 91 -1.84 -4.12 7.34
C GLY A 91 -1.34 -5.56 7.20
N LEU A 92 -0.12 -5.86 7.68
CA LEU A 92 0.43 -7.21 7.71
C LEU A 92 -0.39 -8.15 8.60
N GLN A 93 -0.88 -7.68 9.76
CA GLN A 93 -1.78 -8.45 10.61
C GLN A 93 -3.12 -8.75 9.93
N ASN A 94 -3.68 -7.80 9.19
CA ASN A 94 -4.88 -8.03 8.40
C ASN A 94 -4.66 -9.06 7.28
N ILE A 95 -3.48 -9.05 6.65
CA ILE A 95 -3.10 -10.09 5.67
C ILE A 95 -3.02 -11.45 6.35
N LEU A 96 -2.36 -11.55 7.50
CA LEU A 96 -2.28 -12.78 8.27
C LEU A 96 -3.66 -13.29 8.73
N ALA A 97 -4.58 -12.39 9.01
CA ALA A 97 -5.96 -12.73 9.38
C ALA A 97 -6.84 -13.11 8.18
N GLY A 98 -6.43 -12.81 6.95
CA GLY A 98 -7.22 -12.98 5.74
C GLY A 98 -8.21 -11.84 5.46
N ASP A 99 -8.14 -10.75 6.20
CA ASP A 99 -8.99 -9.57 6.03
C ASP A 99 -8.51 -8.62 4.91
N GLN A 100 -7.21 -8.65 4.61
CA GLN A 100 -6.55 -7.90 3.54
C GLN A 100 -5.83 -8.87 2.60
N CYS A 101 -5.95 -8.69 1.29
CA CYS A 101 -5.36 -9.62 0.34
C CYS A 101 -3.88 -9.33 0.07
N MET A 102 -3.47 -8.08 0.15
CA MET A 102 -2.09 -7.67 -0.09
C MET A 102 -1.81 -6.25 0.41
N THR A 103 -0.53 -5.94 0.57
CA THR A 103 -0.03 -4.57 0.70
C THR A 103 1.15 -4.34 -0.25
N VAL A 104 1.45 -3.10 -0.59
CA VAL A 104 2.65 -2.74 -1.35
C VAL A 104 3.73 -2.31 -0.37
N TYR A 105 4.84 -3.04 -0.34
CA TYR A 105 6.02 -2.72 0.44
C TYR A 105 6.99 -1.85 -0.36
N LYS A 106 7.42 -0.76 0.26
CA LYS A 106 8.47 0.13 -0.20
C LYS A 106 9.62 0.04 0.81
N ALA A 107 10.80 -0.38 0.37
CA ALA A 107 11.97 -0.53 1.23
C ALA A 107 12.54 0.84 1.64
N ILE A 108 11.92 1.49 2.63
CA ILE A 108 12.23 2.87 3.08
C ILE A 108 13.72 3.04 3.40
N LYS A 109 14.36 2.01 3.97
CA LYS A 109 15.80 2.07 4.22
C LYS A 109 16.60 2.26 2.93
N GLN A 110 16.26 1.54 1.87
CA GLN A 110 16.94 1.67 0.58
C GLN A 110 16.69 3.05 -0.05
N GLU A 111 15.49 3.61 0.09
CA GLU A 111 15.18 4.98 -0.34
C GLU A 111 16.04 6.00 0.42
N ALA A 112 16.13 5.89 1.73
CA ALA A 112 16.93 6.76 2.57
C ALA A 112 18.44 6.66 2.25
N ASP A 113 18.95 5.44 2.07
CA ASP A 113 20.34 5.21 1.72
C ASP A 113 20.68 5.80 0.34
N ALA A 114 19.81 5.64 -0.67
CA ALA A 114 19.97 6.20 -2.00
C ALA A 114 19.91 7.74 -1.98
N ALA A 115 18.96 8.31 -1.26
CA ALA A 115 18.82 9.76 -1.11
C ALA A 115 20.05 10.36 -0.41
N ALA A 116 20.54 9.73 0.66
CA ALA A 116 21.73 10.16 1.37
C ALA A 116 22.98 10.10 0.47
N ALA A 117 23.14 9.03 -0.31
CA ALA A 117 24.26 8.89 -1.23
C ALA A 117 24.26 9.98 -2.29
N LEU A 118 23.10 10.28 -2.90
CA LEU A 118 22.95 11.37 -3.85
C LEU A 118 23.26 12.74 -3.22
N ALA A 119 22.71 13.03 -2.05
CA ALA A 119 22.94 14.29 -1.35
C ALA A 119 24.44 14.51 -1.03
N VAL A 120 25.15 13.47 -0.54
CA VAL A 120 26.57 13.52 -0.25
C VAL A 120 27.39 13.73 -1.53
N GLY A 121 27.06 13.03 -2.63
CA GLY A 121 27.70 13.22 -3.93
C GLY A 121 27.58 14.66 -4.43
N LEU A 122 26.35 15.20 -4.43
CA LEU A 122 26.09 16.58 -4.83
C LEU A 122 26.85 17.60 -3.97
N ALA A 123 26.89 17.38 -2.64
CA ALA A 123 27.65 18.26 -1.73
C ALA A 123 29.16 18.26 -2.00
N LYS A 124 29.71 17.18 -2.56
CA LYS A 124 31.11 17.06 -2.98
C LYS A 124 31.36 17.58 -4.40
N GLY A 125 30.31 18.04 -5.13
CA GLY A 125 30.41 18.44 -6.52
C GLY A 125 30.51 17.26 -7.50
N GLU A 126 30.19 16.05 -7.05
CA GLU A 126 30.14 14.84 -7.87
C GLU A 126 28.76 14.75 -8.54
N GLN A 127 28.71 14.29 -9.79
CA GLN A 127 27.42 13.88 -10.36
C GLN A 127 27.05 12.53 -9.73
N GLY A 128 25.99 12.51 -8.93
CA GLY A 128 25.51 11.28 -8.33
C GLY A 128 25.12 10.24 -9.40
N SER A 129 25.35 8.97 -9.10
CA SER A 129 24.89 7.86 -9.95
C SER A 129 23.36 7.76 -9.85
N ALA A 130 22.66 8.26 -10.83
CA ALA A 130 21.21 8.17 -10.99
C ALA A 130 20.91 7.43 -12.30
N PRO A 131 20.65 6.11 -12.24
CA PRO A 131 20.51 5.29 -13.46
C PRO A 131 19.20 5.54 -14.22
N ASP A 132 18.20 6.14 -13.54
CA ASP A 132 16.87 6.37 -14.08
C ASP A 132 16.63 7.85 -14.33
N THR A 133 15.48 8.16 -14.93
CA THR A 133 15.05 9.54 -15.20
C THR A 133 13.56 9.66 -14.93
N VAL A 134 13.16 10.73 -14.28
CA VAL A 134 11.75 11.11 -14.08
C VAL A 134 11.50 12.46 -14.71
N LYS A 135 10.38 12.60 -15.40
CA LYS A 135 9.95 13.87 -15.96
C LYS A 135 9.34 14.75 -14.87
N ASP A 136 9.92 15.93 -14.67
CA ASP A 136 9.33 16.94 -13.82
C ASP A 136 8.04 17.48 -14.47
N PRO A 137 6.87 17.36 -13.81
CA PRO A 137 5.60 17.75 -14.40
C PRO A 137 5.46 19.26 -14.62
N GLU A 138 6.19 20.08 -13.87
CA GLU A 138 6.11 21.54 -14.00
C GLU A 138 7.00 22.08 -15.12
N SER A 139 8.27 21.70 -15.14
CA SER A 139 9.23 22.18 -16.14
C SER A 139 9.28 21.33 -17.41
N GLY A 140 8.80 20.08 -17.35
CA GLY A 140 8.96 19.10 -18.43
C GLY A 140 10.39 18.60 -18.61
N ALA A 141 11.32 18.97 -17.72
CA ALA A 141 12.71 18.53 -17.76
C ALA A 141 12.84 17.07 -17.29
N ASP A 142 13.83 16.37 -17.84
CA ASP A 142 14.21 15.05 -17.36
C ASP A 142 15.14 15.20 -16.16
N VAL A 143 14.73 14.63 -15.01
CA VAL A 143 15.48 14.69 -13.75
C VAL A 143 16.13 13.34 -13.49
N PRO A 144 17.48 13.27 -13.37
CA PRO A 144 18.17 12.04 -12.98
C PRO A 144 17.66 11.52 -11.63
N SER A 145 17.31 10.24 -11.57
CA SER A 145 16.60 9.66 -10.44
C SER A 145 17.09 8.26 -10.11
N VAL A 146 16.89 7.84 -8.86
CA VAL A 146 17.02 6.44 -8.43
C VAL A 146 15.62 5.93 -8.13
N LEU A 147 15.11 5.04 -8.98
CA LEU A 147 13.78 4.46 -8.83
C LEU A 147 13.89 3.07 -8.22
N LEU A 148 13.33 2.90 -7.02
CA LEU A 148 13.27 1.61 -6.34
C LEU A 148 11.97 0.89 -6.71
N LYS A 149 12.05 -0.42 -6.85
CA LYS A 149 10.89 -1.25 -7.22
C LYS A 149 10.07 -1.62 -5.99
N PRO A 150 8.80 -1.20 -5.88
CA PRO A 150 7.91 -1.65 -4.84
C PRO A 150 7.60 -3.15 -4.98
N VAL A 151 7.30 -3.82 -3.85
CA VAL A 151 7.02 -5.26 -3.81
C VAL A 151 5.61 -5.50 -3.29
N ALA A 152 4.83 -6.31 -4.01
CA ALA A 152 3.54 -6.78 -3.52
C ALA A 152 3.77 -7.85 -2.44
N ILE A 153 3.21 -7.64 -1.25
CA ILE A 153 3.26 -8.56 -0.13
C ILE A 153 1.89 -9.19 0.06
N THR A 154 1.86 -10.50 0.01
CA THR A 154 0.71 -11.35 0.31
C THR A 154 1.03 -12.22 1.52
N PHE A 155 0.11 -13.09 1.95
CA PHE A 155 0.30 -13.98 3.09
C PHE A 155 1.65 -14.73 3.06
N ASP A 156 2.01 -15.31 1.92
CA ASP A 156 3.23 -16.12 1.76
C ASP A 156 4.53 -15.30 1.83
N SER A 157 4.46 -13.98 1.63
CA SER A 157 5.61 -13.07 1.59
C SER A 157 5.67 -12.07 2.75
N VAL A 158 4.77 -12.15 3.73
CA VAL A 158 4.84 -11.33 4.97
C VAL A 158 6.19 -11.50 5.67
N LYS A 159 6.74 -12.71 5.69
CA LYS A 159 8.07 -13.02 6.24
C LYS A 159 9.20 -12.18 5.64
N ASP A 160 9.10 -11.78 4.38
CA ASP A 160 10.15 -11.03 3.70
C ASP A 160 10.27 -9.61 4.26
N VAL A 161 9.16 -9.00 4.69
CA VAL A 161 9.13 -7.68 5.35
C VAL A 161 9.83 -7.75 6.72
N VAL A 162 9.64 -8.85 7.45
CA VAL A 162 10.31 -9.10 8.72
C VAL A 162 11.80 -9.39 8.51
N ALA A 163 12.14 -10.19 7.51
CA ALA A 163 13.53 -10.50 7.17
C ALA A 163 14.33 -9.26 6.74
N ASP A 164 13.70 -8.29 6.09
CA ASP A 164 14.30 -6.99 5.74
C ASP A 164 14.44 -6.04 6.97
N GLY A 165 13.88 -6.41 8.11
CA GLY A 165 13.94 -5.65 9.35
C GLY A 165 13.05 -4.41 9.41
N TYR A 166 12.09 -4.29 8.49
CA TYR A 166 11.15 -3.16 8.46
C TYR A 166 10.11 -3.24 9.58
N VAL A 167 9.64 -4.46 9.88
CA VAL A 167 8.77 -4.78 11.00
C VAL A 167 9.41 -5.94 11.77
N THR A 168 9.39 -5.89 13.09
CA THR A 168 9.90 -6.98 13.91
C THR A 168 8.86 -8.07 14.11
N LYS A 169 9.32 -9.32 14.30
CA LYS A 169 8.45 -10.44 14.66
C LYS A 169 7.65 -10.15 15.93
N ASP A 170 8.29 -9.53 16.93
CA ASP A 170 7.65 -9.23 18.21
C ASP A 170 6.51 -8.22 18.09
N GLU A 171 6.61 -7.26 17.16
CA GLU A 171 5.53 -6.31 16.87
C GLU A 171 4.41 -6.97 16.09
N LEU A 172 4.75 -7.79 15.10
CA LEU A 172 3.79 -8.40 14.19
C LEU A 172 3.03 -9.56 14.82
N CYS A 173 3.74 -10.48 15.47
CA CYS A 173 3.24 -11.80 15.85
C CYS A 173 2.63 -11.81 17.26
N THR A 174 1.91 -10.76 17.63
CA THR A 174 1.27 -10.62 18.94
C THR A 174 -0.08 -11.34 19.03
N GLY A 175 -0.42 -11.87 20.20
CA GLY A 175 -1.75 -12.39 20.49
C GLY A 175 -2.23 -13.44 19.49
N ALA A 176 -3.36 -13.19 18.85
CA ALA A 176 -3.97 -14.09 17.88
C ALA A 176 -3.15 -14.29 16.59
N TYR A 177 -2.22 -13.38 16.29
CA TYR A 177 -1.40 -13.46 15.10
C TYR A 177 -0.20 -14.40 15.22
N ALA A 178 0.20 -14.81 16.44
CA ALA A 178 1.36 -15.67 16.66
C ALA A 178 1.28 -17.00 15.86
N ALA A 179 0.13 -17.66 15.88
CA ALA A 179 -0.09 -18.88 15.12
C ALA A 179 -0.05 -18.63 13.60
N LYS A 180 -0.62 -17.50 13.15
CA LYS A 180 -0.63 -17.09 11.74
C LYS A 180 0.76 -16.71 11.23
N CYS A 181 1.57 -16.10 12.05
CA CYS A 181 2.99 -15.86 11.74
C CYS A 181 3.74 -17.18 11.49
N THR A 182 3.53 -18.18 12.33
CA THR A 182 4.16 -19.50 12.13
C THR A 182 3.69 -20.14 10.83
N GLU A 183 2.39 -20.04 10.51
CA GLU A 183 1.82 -20.53 9.24
C GLU A 183 2.42 -19.81 8.03
N ALA A 184 2.67 -18.50 8.13
CA ALA A 184 3.28 -17.68 7.09
C ALA A 184 4.82 -17.80 7.04
N GLY A 185 5.44 -18.60 7.92
CA GLY A 185 6.89 -18.82 7.96
C GLY A 185 7.69 -17.63 8.50
N VAL A 186 7.11 -16.81 9.36
CA VAL A 186 7.80 -15.72 10.08
C VAL A 186 8.58 -16.34 11.24
N GLU A 187 9.94 -16.33 11.15
CA GLU A 187 10.86 -16.92 12.11
C GLU A 187 11.45 -15.87 13.10
#